data_76708dfb2c73ae25f59917544b1c73cf
#
_entry.id   76708dfb2c73ae25f59917544b1c73cf
#
_cell.length_a   1.000
_cell.length_b   1.000
_cell.length_c   1.000
_cell.angle_alpha   90.00
_cell.angle_beta   90.00
_cell.angle_gamma   90.00
#
_symmetry.space_group_name_H-M   'P 1'
#
loop_
_entity.id
_entity.type
_entity.pdbx_description
1 polymer ?
#
loop_
_entity_poly.entity_id
_entity_poly.type
_entity_poly.pdbx_seq_one_letter_code
_entity_poly.pdbx_strand_id
1 'polypeptide(L)'
;MHFGYIEELLQDPKGTLLFLLLALPGRLLAISLHEAAHAWVADRCGDPTARMMGRVTLNPLKHLDPVGVLMMLVLGLGWARPVPVNPRNYRNDRRDDLLVSIAGIAMNLILFVLGFFLAYAVLAIAIGSVPYYAQYAQGTGDLFRTTYQGTPVLASGGVLYDLSSVFRYGIYAQDELVAPALGKVAGYLFQMLRYFVQTNLVLAIFNLIPVPPLDGYHVLNDLFIRRPLFATPRSQQIGMGFLYLAAFTGVLSDVLGTVYQWIVGGAGGLMTLLVRALGLF
;
A
#
# COMPACT_ATOMS: atom_id res chain seq x y z
N MET A 1 -15.01 -11.74 -12.79
CA MET A 1 -14.45 -10.44 -13.19
C MET A 1 -15.28 -9.35 -12.53
N HIS A 2 -14.76 -8.68 -11.54
CA HIS A 2 -15.41 -7.44 -11.08
C HIS A 2 -15.02 -6.35 -12.08
N PHE A 3 -15.98 -5.84 -12.80
CA PHE A 3 -15.81 -4.68 -13.69
C PHE A 3 -15.65 -3.39 -12.86
N GLY A 4 -14.54 -3.31 -12.10
CA GLY A 4 -14.20 -2.15 -11.30
C GLY A 4 -15.30 -1.75 -10.30
N TYR A 5 -15.26 -0.50 -9.88
CA TYR A 5 -16.22 0.02 -8.89
C TYR A 5 -17.61 0.31 -9.46
N ILE A 6 -17.84 0.12 -10.76
CA ILE A 6 -19.16 0.42 -11.38
C ILE A 6 -20.23 -0.53 -10.87
N GLU A 7 -19.93 -1.83 -10.78
CA GLU A 7 -20.88 -2.81 -10.26
C GLU A 7 -21.18 -2.57 -8.78
N GLU A 8 -20.15 -2.32 -7.99
CA GLU A 8 -20.31 -1.97 -6.57
C GLU A 8 -21.07 -0.66 -6.38
N LEU A 9 -20.81 0.35 -7.24
CA LEU A 9 -21.52 1.63 -7.22
C LEU A 9 -23.02 1.47 -7.53
N LEU A 10 -23.40 0.51 -8.37
CA LEU A 10 -24.79 0.22 -8.67
C LEU A 10 -25.49 -0.54 -7.53
N GLN A 11 -24.77 -1.39 -6.82
CA GLN A 11 -25.30 -2.19 -5.71
C GLN A 11 -25.34 -1.41 -4.40
N ASP A 12 -24.25 -0.70 -4.05
CA ASP A 12 -24.14 0.16 -2.86
C ASP A 12 -23.45 1.50 -3.21
N PRO A 13 -24.20 2.48 -3.71
CA PRO A 13 -23.64 3.78 -4.09
C PRO A 13 -22.99 4.53 -2.92
N LYS A 14 -23.58 4.42 -1.71
CA LYS A 14 -23.08 5.15 -0.53
C LYS A 14 -21.77 4.54 -0.02
N GLY A 15 -21.72 3.23 0.09
CA GLY A 15 -20.50 2.53 0.52
C GLY A 15 -19.37 2.72 -0.46
N THR A 16 -19.63 2.61 -1.75
CA THR A 16 -18.63 2.82 -2.81
C THR A 16 -18.08 4.25 -2.83
N LEU A 17 -18.96 5.26 -2.72
CA LEU A 17 -18.52 6.66 -2.65
C LEU A 17 -17.70 6.93 -1.39
N LEU A 18 -18.09 6.38 -0.24
CA LEU A 18 -17.33 6.49 1.00
C LEU A 18 -15.96 5.82 0.86
N PHE A 19 -15.92 4.61 0.30
CA PHE A 19 -14.67 3.91 0.02
C PHE A 19 -13.74 4.74 -0.86
N LEU A 20 -14.24 5.29 -1.97
CA LEU A 20 -13.45 6.13 -2.87
C LEU A 20 -12.94 7.39 -2.16
N LEU A 21 -13.79 8.05 -1.38
CA LEU A 21 -13.41 9.24 -0.61
C LEU A 21 -12.28 8.95 0.39
N LEU A 22 -12.33 7.80 1.06
CA LEU A 22 -11.34 7.42 2.06
C LEU A 22 -10.06 6.85 1.44
N ALA A 23 -10.15 6.12 0.32
CA ALA A 23 -9.00 5.48 -0.32
C ALA A 23 -8.21 6.41 -1.23
N LEU A 24 -8.89 7.32 -1.94
CA LEU A 24 -8.29 8.15 -2.98
C LEU A 24 -7.13 9.03 -2.48
N PRO A 25 -7.24 9.77 -1.37
CA PRO A 25 -6.14 10.61 -0.89
C PRO A 25 -4.87 9.80 -0.64
N GLY A 26 -5.00 8.65 -0.02
CA GLY A 26 -3.88 7.74 0.25
C GLY A 26 -3.23 7.19 -1.01
N ARG A 27 -4.04 6.81 -2.01
CA ARG A 27 -3.57 6.34 -3.32
C ARG A 27 -2.81 7.41 -4.08
N LEU A 28 -3.38 8.61 -4.17
CA LEU A 28 -2.75 9.72 -4.87
C LEU A 28 -1.42 10.13 -4.21
N LEU A 29 -1.37 10.13 -2.88
CA LEU A 29 -0.16 10.42 -2.13
C LEU A 29 0.91 9.34 -2.35
N ALA A 30 0.54 8.05 -2.27
CA ALA A 30 1.45 6.93 -2.47
C ALA A 30 2.14 6.98 -3.84
N ILE A 31 1.35 7.18 -4.91
CA ILE A 31 1.86 7.26 -6.27
C ILE A 31 2.73 8.53 -6.45
N SER A 32 2.28 9.66 -5.92
CA SER A 32 3.01 10.93 -6.09
C SER A 32 4.36 10.93 -5.37
N LEU A 33 4.44 10.35 -4.18
CA LEU A 33 5.70 10.26 -3.44
C LEU A 33 6.65 9.24 -4.05
N HIS A 34 6.14 8.15 -4.63
CA HIS A 34 6.90 7.21 -5.43
C HIS A 34 7.61 7.92 -6.60
N GLU A 35 6.86 8.66 -7.42
CA GLU A 35 7.40 9.44 -8.54
C GLU A 35 8.37 10.54 -8.08
N ALA A 36 8.06 11.21 -6.97
CA ALA A 36 8.94 12.22 -6.40
C ALA A 36 10.29 11.63 -5.94
N ALA A 37 10.29 10.39 -5.45
CA ALA A 37 11.50 9.69 -5.04
C ALA A 37 12.41 9.40 -6.25
N HIS A 38 11.85 8.91 -7.36
CA HIS A 38 12.59 8.75 -8.63
C HIS A 38 13.21 10.07 -9.08
N ALA A 39 12.41 11.15 -9.13
CA ALA A 39 12.87 12.48 -9.51
C ALA A 39 14.03 12.98 -8.64
N TRP A 40 13.91 12.81 -7.33
CA TRP A 40 14.90 13.27 -6.37
C TRP A 40 16.21 12.49 -6.46
N VAL A 41 16.14 11.17 -6.59
CA VAL A 41 17.34 10.33 -6.71
C VAL A 41 18.02 10.53 -8.06
N ALA A 42 17.27 10.59 -9.18
CA ALA A 42 17.83 10.88 -10.50
C ALA A 42 18.63 12.20 -10.51
N ASP A 43 18.07 13.23 -9.91
CA ASP A 43 18.74 14.52 -9.77
C ASP A 43 20.05 14.43 -8.94
N ARG A 44 20.06 13.63 -7.87
CA ARG A 44 21.28 13.36 -7.09
C ARG A 44 22.31 12.51 -7.85
N CYS A 45 21.86 11.65 -8.75
CA CYS A 45 22.71 10.84 -9.63
C CYS A 45 23.29 11.64 -10.81
N GLY A 46 22.87 12.87 -11.00
CA GLY A 46 23.41 13.79 -12.01
C GLY A 46 22.46 14.10 -13.16
N ASP A 47 21.26 13.55 -13.18
CA ASP A 47 20.25 13.85 -14.19
C ASP A 47 19.38 15.04 -13.80
N PRO A 48 19.54 16.22 -14.41
CA PRO A 48 18.74 17.40 -14.09
C PRO A 48 17.36 17.39 -14.77
N THR A 49 17.02 16.38 -15.57
CA THR A 49 15.82 16.36 -16.42
C THR A 49 14.55 16.62 -15.62
N ALA A 50 14.33 15.85 -14.56
CA ALA A 50 13.17 15.99 -13.70
C ALA A 50 13.13 17.37 -12.99
N ARG A 51 14.27 17.88 -12.56
CA ARG A 51 14.38 19.21 -11.94
C ARG A 51 14.01 20.31 -12.92
N MET A 52 14.55 20.28 -14.13
CA MET A 52 14.27 21.27 -15.19
C MET A 52 12.80 21.32 -15.57
N MET A 53 12.10 20.19 -15.43
CA MET A 53 10.65 20.08 -15.68
C MET A 53 9.80 20.37 -14.44
N GLY A 54 10.41 20.79 -13.31
CA GLY A 54 9.70 21.08 -12.07
C GLY A 54 9.03 19.85 -11.43
N ARG A 55 9.61 18.65 -11.66
CA ARG A 55 9.09 17.38 -11.17
C ARG A 55 9.75 16.91 -9.87
N VAL A 56 10.84 17.56 -9.42
CA VAL A 56 11.45 17.32 -8.10
C VAL A 56 10.63 18.10 -7.06
N THR A 57 9.49 17.56 -6.69
CA THR A 57 8.51 18.24 -5.80
C THR A 57 7.64 17.20 -5.10
N LEU A 58 7.17 17.52 -3.88
CA LEU A 58 6.18 16.74 -3.16
C LEU A 58 4.73 17.13 -3.52
N ASN A 59 4.51 18.08 -4.42
CA ASN A 59 3.18 18.46 -4.85
C ASN A 59 2.55 17.34 -5.71
N PRO A 60 1.51 16.64 -5.23
CA PRO A 60 0.92 15.51 -5.92
C PRO A 60 0.39 15.87 -7.32
N LEU A 61 -0.14 17.08 -7.49
CA LEU A 61 -0.70 17.51 -8.77
C LEU A 61 0.32 17.51 -9.93
N LYS A 62 1.62 17.56 -9.61
CA LYS A 62 2.68 17.47 -10.62
C LYS A 62 2.93 16.04 -11.09
N HIS A 63 2.52 15.04 -10.31
CA HIS A 63 2.76 13.63 -10.58
C HIS A 63 1.49 12.89 -11.06
N LEU A 64 0.33 13.54 -11.00
CA LEU A 64 -0.93 12.92 -11.40
C LEU A 64 -1.18 13.06 -12.90
N ASP A 65 -1.66 11.98 -13.49
CA ASP A 65 -2.24 11.95 -14.83
C ASP A 65 -3.77 12.03 -14.70
N PRO A 66 -4.45 13.01 -15.32
CA PRO A 66 -5.90 13.15 -15.18
C PRO A 66 -6.67 11.93 -15.66
N VAL A 67 -6.20 11.27 -16.73
CA VAL A 67 -6.83 10.05 -17.25
C VAL A 67 -6.55 8.90 -16.30
N GLY A 68 -5.31 8.77 -15.79
CA GLY A 68 -4.95 7.77 -14.81
C GLY A 68 -5.77 7.88 -13.51
N VAL A 69 -6.03 9.11 -13.02
CA VAL A 69 -6.90 9.35 -11.86
C VAL A 69 -8.35 8.97 -12.17
N LEU A 70 -8.86 9.35 -13.34
CA LEU A 70 -10.22 8.98 -13.75
C LEU A 70 -10.38 7.46 -13.83
N MET A 71 -9.41 6.76 -14.42
CA MET A 71 -9.43 5.29 -14.51
C MET A 71 -9.33 4.64 -13.12
N MET A 72 -8.59 5.25 -12.20
CA MET A 72 -8.54 4.79 -10.80
C MET A 72 -9.89 4.89 -10.11
N LEU A 73 -10.67 5.93 -10.41
CA LEU A 73 -12.02 6.11 -9.85
C LEU A 73 -13.03 5.15 -10.47
N VAL A 74 -12.94 4.88 -11.78
CA VAL A 74 -13.93 4.08 -12.52
C VAL A 74 -13.62 2.59 -12.45
N LEU A 75 -12.37 2.21 -12.70
CA LEU A 75 -11.95 0.81 -12.82
C LEU A 75 -11.15 0.30 -11.61
N GLY A 76 -10.81 1.19 -10.67
CA GLY A 76 -9.91 0.84 -9.56
C GLY A 76 -8.43 0.75 -9.95
N LEU A 77 -8.13 0.83 -11.24
CA LEU A 77 -6.79 0.81 -11.82
C LEU A 77 -6.46 2.18 -12.37
N GLY A 78 -5.31 2.72 -11.99
CA GLY A 78 -4.87 4.01 -12.47
C GLY A 78 -3.36 4.08 -12.53
N TRP A 79 -2.86 5.16 -13.07
CA TRP A 79 -1.42 5.40 -13.21
C TRP A 79 -1.07 6.84 -12.91
N ALA A 80 0.21 7.04 -12.54
CA ALA A 80 0.81 8.35 -12.43
C ALA A 80 1.26 8.88 -13.79
N ARG A 81 1.57 10.15 -13.82
CA ARG A 81 2.37 10.72 -14.90
C ARG A 81 3.84 10.42 -14.60
N PRO A 82 4.51 9.51 -15.33
CA PRO A 82 5.88 9.10 -15.02
C PRO A 82 6.84 10.27 -14.98
N VAL A 83 7.80 10.22 -14.08
CA VAL A 83 8.89 11.22 -14.05
C VAL A 83 9.85 10.93 -15.20
N PRO A 84 10.15 11.94 -16.04
CA PRO A 84 11.14 11.78 -17.08
C PRO A 84 12.54 11.69 -16.47
N VAL A 85 13.25 10.62 -16.75
CA VAL A 85 14.64 10.40 -16.40
C VAL A 85 15.46 10.14 -17.65
N ASN A 86 16.72 10.58 -17.66
CA ASN A 86 17.65 10.34 -18.77
C ASN A 86 18.91 9.65 -18.25
N PRO A 87 19.00 8.32 -18.40
CA PRO A 87 20.15 7.57 -17.91
C PRO A 87 21.52 8.01 -18.47
N ARG A 88 21.53 8.68 -19.63
CA ARG A 88 22.76 9.23 -20.22
C ARG A 88 23.40 10.33 -19.38
N ASN A 89 22.66 10.92 -18.47
CA ASN A 89 23.14 11.98 -17.55
C ASN A 89 23.67 11.38 -16.24
N TYR A 90 23.50 10.10 -15.99
CA TYR A 90 23.97 9.47 -14.76
C TYR A 90 25.51 9.49 -14.69
N ARG A 91 26.04 9.61 -13.47
CA ARG A 91 27.50 9.57 -13.24
C ARG A 91 28.05 8.16 -13.35
N ASN A 92 27.21 7.18 -13.01
CA ASN A 92 27.51 5.77 -13.12
C ASN A 92 26.24 5.04 -13.57
N ASP A 93 26.16 4.72 -14.86
CA ASP A 93 24.97 4.25 -15.55
C ASP A 93 24.23 3.15 -14.77
N ARG A 94 24.90 2.05 -14.46
CA ARG A 94 24.29 0.87 -13.84
C ARG A 94 23.91 1.11 -12.37
N ARG A 95 24.82 1.72 -11.59
CA ARG A 95 24.59 2.00 -10.17
C ARG A 95 23.46 3.00 -9.99
N ASP A 96 23.49 4.06 -10.78
CA ASP A 96 22.57 5.17 -10.63
C ASP A 96 21.18 4.79 -11.17
N ASP A 97 21.10 3.98 -12.24
CA ASP A 97 19.84 3.39 -12.73
C ASP A 97 19.19 2.50 -11.65
N LEU A 98 19.98 1.64 -11.01
CA LEU A 98 19.56 0.84 -9.88
C LEU A 98 19.04 1.69 -8.71
N LEU A 99 19.77 2.75 -8.33
CA LEU A 99 19.36 3.63 -7.23
C LEU A 99 18.06 4.37 -7.55
N VAL A 100 17.91 4.84 -8.77
CA VAL A 100 16.67 5.50 -9.22
C VAL A 100 15.50 4.52 -9.19
N SER A 101 15.68 3.31 -9.74
CA SER A 101 14.62 2.30 -9.78
C SER A 101 14.21 1.82 -8.38
N ILE A 102 15.16 1.65 -7.46
CA ILE A 102 14.83 1.27 -6.08
C ILE A 102 14.14 2.43 -5.32
N ALA A 103 14.38 3.67 -5.71
CA ALA A 103 13.90 4.83 -4.94
C ALA A 103 12.37 4.85 -4.76
N GLY A 104 11.61 4.58 -5.81
CA GLY A 104 10.14 4.50 -5.76
C GLY A 104 9.67 3.35 -4.86
N ILE A 105 10.25 2.16 -5.04
CA ILE A 105 9.93 0.97 -4.24
C ILE A 105 10.24 1.23 -2.76
N ALA A 106 11.42 1.77 -2.45
CA ALA A 106 11.84 2.09 -1.10
C ALA A 106 10.92 3.14 -0.45
N MET A 107 10.53 4.17 -1.20
CA MET A 107 9.58 5.18 -0.71
C MET A 107 8.26 4.53 -0.31
N ASN A 108 7.69 3.67 -1.14
CA ASN A 108 6.44 2.97 -0.81
C ASN A 108 6.61 2.06 0.42
N LEU A 109 7.75 1.37 0.58
CA LEU A 109 8.02 0.56 1.77
C LEU A 109 8.13 1.41 3.04
N ILE A 110 8.80 2.57 2.98
CA ILE A 110 8.89 3.52 4.09
C ILE A 110 7.48 4.00 4.46
N LEU A 111 6.67 4.40 3.48
CA LEU A 111 5.31 4.88 3.69
C LEU A 111 4.38 3.77 4.23
N PHE A 112 4.57 2.53 3.79
CA PHE A 112 3.90 1.37 4.36
C PHE A 112 4.21 1.24 5.85
N VAL A 113 5.49 1.24 6.23
CA VAL A 113 5.91 1.09 7.63
C VAL A 113 5.38 2.24 8.48
N LEU A 114 5.55 3.48 8.05
CA LEU A 114 5.07 4.65 8.78
C LEU A 114 3.54 4.64 8.92
N GLY A 115 2.82 4.36 7.85
CA GLY A 115 1.36 4.26 7.84
C GLY A 115 0.86 3.13 8.73
N PHE A 116 1.55 1.99 8.74
CA PHE A 116 1.23 0.83 9.57
C PHE A 116 1.34 1.18 11.06
N PHE A 117 2.45 1.79 11.50
CA PHE A 117 2.61 2.24 12.89
C PHE A 117 1.57 3.30 13.27
N LEU A 118 1.28 4.25 12.37
CA LEU A 118 0.29 5.30 12.63
C LEU A 118 -1.12 4.71 12.78
N ALA A 119 -1.49 3.76 11.93
CA ALA A 119 -2.78 3.08 12.04
C ALA A 119 -2.91 2.27 13.34
N TYR A 120 -1.84 1.62 13.75
CA TYR A 120 -1.77 0.96 15.06
C TYR A 120 -1.94 1.95 16.21
N ALA A 121 -1.26 3.10 16.17
CA ALA A 121 -1.37 4.12 17.20
C ALA A 121 -2.81 4.66 17.32
N VAL A 122 -3.46 4.96 16.18
CA VAL A 122 -4.86 5.41 16.16
C VAL A 122 -5.77 4.38 16.82
N LEU A 123 -5.58 3.10 16.48
CA LEU A 123 -6.40 2.03 17.03
C LEU A 123 -6.14 1.82 18.52
N ALA A 124 -4.89 1.83 18.96
CA ALA A 124 -4.51 1.67 20.37
C ALA A 124 -5.05 2.81 21.25
N ILE A 125 -4.94 4.07 20.78
CA ILE A 125 -5.47 5.23 21.48
C ILE A 125 -7.02 5.15 21.56
N ALA A 126 -7.67 4.79 20.48
CA ALA A 126 -9.13 4.71 20.44
C ALA A 126 -9.66 3.61 21.39
N ILE A 127 -9.05 2.45 21.41
CA ILE A 127 -9.42 1.34 22.29
C ILE A 127 -9.12 1.69 23.74
N GLY A 128 -7.94 2.25 24.04
CA GLY A 128 -7.56 2.66 25.39
C GLY A 128 -8.41 3.77 25.97
N SER A 129 -9.09 4.55 25.15
CA SER A 129 -9.98 5.63 25.60
C SER A 129 -11.38 5.17 26.01
N VAL A 130 -11.74 3.89 25.80
CA VAL A 130 -13.06 3.36 26.13
C VAL A 130 -13.04 2.73 27.52
N PRO A 131 -13.73 3.29 28.53
CA PRO A 131 -13.72 2.80 29.91
C PRO A 131 -14.11 1.32 30.03
N TYR A 132 -14.98 0.85 29.17
CA TYR A 132 -15.42 -0.54 29.12
C TYR A 132 -14.26 -1.51 28.84
N TYR A 133 -13.36 -1.16 27.92
CA TYR A 133 -12.20 -2.01 27.58
C TYR A 133 -11.09 -1.93 28.61
N ALA A 134 -10.89 -0.78 29.25
CA ALA A 134 -9.94 -0.62 30.36
C ALA A 134 -10.34 -1.48 31.57
N GLN A 135 -11.62 -1.64 31.82
CA GLN A 135 -12.15 -2.44 32.91
C GLN A 135 -12.00 -3.95 32.66
N TYR A 136 -12.09 -4.38 31.39
CA TYR A 136 -11.89 -5.77 31.00
C TYR A 136 -10.43 -6.17 30.84
N ALA A 137 -9.54 -5.23 30.54
CA ALA A 137 -8.09 -5.50 30.47
C ALA A 137 -7.49 -5.84 31.85
N GLN A 138 -8.14 -5.47 32.95
CA GLN A 138 -7.66 -5.68 34.31
C GLN A 138 -8.17 -6.97 34.99
N GLY A 139 -9.10 -7.68 34.40
CA GLY A 139 -9.68 -8.84 35.07
C GLY A 139 -10.22 -9.92 34.14
N THR A 140 -9.62 -11.06 34.18
CA THR A 140 -10.03 -12.36 33.62
C THR A 140 -9.83 -12.60 32.14
N GLY A 141 -8.86 -13.41 31.84
CA GLY A 141 -8.36 -13.78 30.49
C GLY A 141 -9.30 -14.59 29.57
N ASP A 142 -10.62 -14.66 29.84
CA ASP A 142 -11.51 -15.56 29.08
C ASP A 142 -12.75 -14.90 28.45
N LEU A 143 -12.88 -13.59 28.42
CA LEU A 143 -14.22 -13.02 28.30
C LEU A 143 -14.73 -12.74 26.89
N PHE A 144 -13.96 -12.73 25.84
CA PHE A 144 -14.51 -12.57 24.48
C PHE A 144 -13.79 -13.43 23.45
N ARG A 145 -14.19 -14.68 23.36
CA ARG A 145 -13.90 -15.55 22.22
C ARG A 145 -15.04 -15.42 21.23
N THR A 146 -15.05 -14.37 20.42
CA THR A 146 -15.95 -14.32 19.26
C THR A 146 -15.23 -14.93 18.08
N THR A 147 -15.88 -15.83 17.37
CA THR A 147 -15.38 -16.35 16.10
C THR A 147 -16.02 -15.59 14.97
N TYR A 148 -15.20 -14.94 14.16
CA TYR A 148 -15.62 -14.42 12.86
C TYR A 148 -15.08 -15.32 11.77
N GLN A 149 -15.95 -15.91 10.97
CA GLN A 149 -15.59 -16.88 9.91
C GLN A 149 -14.64 -18.00 10.39
N GLY A 150 -14.82 -18.47 11.64
CA GLY A 150 -14.01 -19.54 12.20
C GLY A 150 -12.68 -19.12 12.82
N THR A 151 -12.33 -17.84 12.78
CA THR A 151 -11.11 -17.31 13.41
C THR A 151 -11.42 -16.70 14.76
N PRO A 152 -10.77 -17.09 15.86
CA PRO A 152 -11.04 -16.53 17.17
C PRO A 152 -10.56 -15.06 17.24
N VAL A 153 -11.46 -14.15 17.56
CA VAL A 153 -11.20 -12.74 17.83
C VAL A 153 -11.20 -12.55 19.35
N LEU A 154 -10.08 -12.13 19.92
CA LEU A 154 -9.91 -11.94 21.34
C LEU A 154 -10.03 -10.48 21.74
N ALA A 155 -10.95 -10.15 22.62
CA ALA A 155 -11.25 -8.78 23.03
C ALA A 155 -10.72 -8.34 24.38
N SER A 156 -10.03 -9.17 25.16
CA SER A 156 -9.38 -8.72 26.42
C SER A 156 -7.91 -9.02 26.40
N GLY A 157 -7.07 -8.11 26.85
CA GLY A 157 -5.60 -8.29 26.79
C GLY A 157 -5.08 -8.71 25.42
N GLY A 158 -6.00 -9.12 24.56
CA GLY A 158 -5.81 -9.64 23.25
C GLY A 158 -6.29 -8.72 22.12
N VAL A 159 -6.81 -7.53 22.40
CA VAL A 159 -7.28 -6.60 21.35
C VAL A 159 -6.15 -6.24 20.39
N LEU A 160 -4.93 -6.17 20.87
CA LEU A 160 -3.75 -6.02 20.03
C LEU A 160 -3.31 -7.32 19.34
N TYR A 161 -3.78 -8.47 19.83
CA TYR A 161 -3.39 -9.76 19.24
C TYR A 161 -3.93 -9.97 17.84
N ASP A 162 -5.03 -9.30 17.50
CA ASP A 162 -5.64 -9.51 16.21
C ASP A 162 -5.74 -8.25 15.35
N LEU A 163 -4.90 -7.26 15.63
CA LEU A 163 -4.73 -6.11 14.73
C LEU A 163 -4.26 -6.52 13.34
N SER A 164 -3.58 -7.65 13.21
CA SER A 164 -3.27 -8.24 11.91
C SER A 164 -4.53 -8.65 11.15
N SER A 165 -5.56 -9.12 11.84
CA SER A 165 -6.84 -9.46 11.22
C SER A 165 -7.62 -8.21 10.81
N VAL A 166 -7.53 -7.13 11.58
CA VAL A 166 -8.13 -5.83 11.21
C VAL A 166 -7.51 -5.29 9.92
N PHE A 167 -6.20 -5.39 9.78
CA PHE A 167 -5.54 -5.05 8.52
C PHE A 167 -5.85 -6.04 7.41
N ARG A 168 -6.01 -7.33 7.75
CA ARG A 168 -6.27 -8.39 6.79
C ARG A 168 -7.69 -8.37 6.23
N TYR A 169 -8.70 -8.26 7.10
CA TYR A 169 -10.12 -8.43 6.72
C TYR A 169 -10.94 -7.14 6.72
N GLY A 170 -10.38 -6.04 7.21
CA GLY A 170 -11.07 -4.76 7.32
C GLY A 170 -11.93 -4.63 8.58
N ILE A 171 -12.55 -3.46 8.75
CA ILE A 171 -13.38 -3.14 9.91
C ILE A 171 -14.73 -3.91 9.88
N TYR A 172 -15.17 -4.37 8.72
CA TYR A 172 -16.45 -5.08 8.56
C TYR A 172 -16.60 -6.30 9.48
N ALA A 173 -15.51 -6.96 9.80
CA ALA A 173 -15.50 -8.08 10.72
C ALA A 173 -15.73 -7.69 12.19
N GLN A 174 -15.81 -6.40 12.51
CA GLN A 174 -15.66 -5.90 13.87
C GLN A 174 -16.66 -4.80 14.20
N ASP A 175 -17.69 -4.63 13.37
CA ASP A 175 -18.74 -3.62 13.56
C ASP A 175 -19.37 -3.70 14.94
N GLU A 176 -19.37 -4.86 15.59
CA GLU A 176 -19.93 -5.03 16.92
C GLU A 176 -18.98 -4.62 18.06
N LEU A 177 -17.66 -4.66 17.88
CA LEU A 177 -16.70 -4.45 18.97
C LEU A 177 -15.79 -3.22 18.79
N VAL A 178 -15.25 -3.00 17.60
CA VAL A 178 -14.25 -1.94 17.35
C VAL A 178 -14.90 -0.65 16.84
N ALA A 179 -15.93 -0.74 16.04
CA ALA A 179 -16.60 0.44 15.49
C ALA A 179 -17.23 1.34 16.58
N PRO A 180 -17.90 0.81 17.63
CA PRO A 180 -18.39 1.63 18.73
C PRO A 180 -17.26 2.29 19.53
N ALA A 181 -16.10 1.60 19.68
CA ALA A 181 -14.96 2.10 20.42
C ALA A 181 -14.24 3.25 19.71
N LEU A 182 -14.04 3.12 18.41
CA LEU A 182 -13.35 4.13 17.61
C LEU A 182 -14.15 5.44 17.49
N GLY A 183 -15.47 5.36 17.52
CA GLY A 183 -16.32 6.48 17.11
C GLY A 183 -16.13 6.79 15.60
N LYS A 184 -17.00 7.63 15.05
CA LYS A 184 -17.04 7.87 13.59
C LYS A 184 -15.73 8.45 13.04
N VAL A 185 -15.13 9.43 13.73
CA VAL A 185 -13.96 10.16 13.22
C VAL A 185 -12.72 9.28 13.23
N ALA A 186 -12.43 8.62 14.34
CA ALA A 186 -11.27 7.75 14.43
C ALA A 186 -11.41 6.50 13.54
N GLY A 187 -12.65 5.99 13.37
CA GLY A 187 -12.95 4.91 12.44
C GLY A 187 -12.63 5.29 10.99
N TYR A 188 -13.05 6.47 10.53
CA TYR A 188 -12.71 6.94 9.18
C TYR A 188 -11.20 7.20 9.02
N LEU A 189 -10.55 7.79 10.02
CA LEU A 189 -9.10 8.00 9.99
C LEU A 189 -8.35 6.66 9.90
N PHE A 190 -8.76 5.68 10.69
CA PHE A 190 -8.18 4.33 10.62
C PHE A 190 -8.38 3.70 9.25
N GLN A 191 -9.58 3.80 8.64
CA GLN A 191 -9.85 3.31 7.29
C GLN A 191 -8.96 3.99 6.24
N MET A 192 -8.81 5.31 6.29
CA MET A 192 -7.91 6.05 5.40
C MET A 192 -6.47 5.53 5.51
N LEU A 193 -5.98 5.36 6.74
CA LEU A 193 -4.63 4.84 6.99
C LEU A 193 -4.49 3.40 6.50
N ARG A 194 -5.50 2.56 6.69
CA ARG A 194 -5.50 1.19 6.19
C ARG A 194 -5.39 1.14 4.66
N TYR A 195 -6.17 1.94 3.94
CA TYR A 195 -6.05 2.03 2.48
C TYR A 195 -4.70 2.60 2.04
N PHE A 196 -4.16 3.57 2.77
CA PHE A 196 -2.83 4.09 2.52
C PHE A 196 -1.75 3.01 2.68
N VAL A 197 -1.79 2.26 3.78
CA VAL A 197 -0.88 1.12 4.05
C VAL A 197 -0.98 0.08 2.95
N GLN A 198 -2.20 -0.35 2.61
CA GLN A 198 -2.46 -1.32 1.56
C GLN A 198 -1.90 -0.86 0.22
N THR A 199 -2.18 0.38 -0.17
CA THR A 199 -1.73 0.92 -1.45
C THR A 199 -0.21 0.95 -1.55
N ASN A 200 0.48 1.43 -0.50
CA ASN A 200 1.93 1.52 -0.51
C ASN A 200 2.58 0.13 -0.60
N LEU A 201 2.10 -0.84 0.17
CA LEU A 201 2.66 -2.18 0.11
C LEU A 201 2.40 -2.86 -1.24
N VAL A 202 1.17 -2.75 -1.77
CA VAL A 202 0.83 -3.32 -3.08
C VAL A 202 1.63 -2.68 -4.19
N LEU A 203 1.83 -1.34 -4.17
CA LEU A 203 2.68 -0.65 -5.14
C LEU A 203 4.15 -1.10 -5.05
N ALA A 204 4.68 -1.28 -3.85
CA ALA A 204 6.04 -1.76 -3.68
C ALA A 204 6.22 -3.19 -4.24
N ILE A 205 5.29 -4.11 -3.94
CA ILE A 205 5.31 -5.49 -4.45
C ILE A 205 5.12 -5.50 -5.96
N PHE A 206 4.17 -4.72 -6.49
CA PHE A 206 3.91 -4.62 -7.91
C PHE A 206 5.11 -4.12 -8.68
N ASN A 207 5.76 -3.05 -8.20
CA ASN A 207 6.94 -2.50 -8.84
C ASN A 207 8.21 -3.37 -8.69
N LEU A 208 8.21 -4.39 -7.83
CA LEU A 208 9.26 -5.41 -7.78
C LEU A 208 9.15 -6.47 -8.87
N ILE A 209 8.03 -6.56 -9.60
CA ILE A 209 7.86 -7.51 -10.70
C ILE A 209 8.86 -7.17 -11.81
N PRO A 210 9.70 -8.15 -12.25
CA PRO A 210 10.80 -7.87 -13.19
C PRO A 210 10.34 -7.83 -14.65
N VAL A 211 9.32 -7.03 -14.94
CA VAL A 211 8.72 -6.87 -16.26
C VAL A 211 8.58 -5.38 -16.60
N PRO A 212 9.01 -4.92 -17.80
CA PRO A 212 8.77 -3.55 -18.23
C PRO A 212 7.28 -3.20 -18.24
N PRO A 213 6.88 -1.98 -17.89
CA PRO A 213 7.70 -0.82 -17.56
C PRO A 213 7.97 -0.64 -16.06
N LEU A 214 7.91 -1.71 -15.25
CA LEU A 214 8.03 -1.64 -13.79
C LEU A 214 9.49 -1.51 -13.34
N ASP A 215 9.71 -0.89 -12.19
CA ASP A 215 11.05 -0.65 -11.63
C ASP A 215 11.85 -1.94 -11.41
N GLY A 216 11.17 -3.02 -11.01
CA GLY A 216 11.76 -4.34 -10.80
C GLY A 216 12.50 -4.89 -12.03
N TYR A 217 12.10 -4.48 -13.23
CA TYR A 217 12.84 -4.82 -14.44
C TYR A 217 14.24 -4.24 -14.44
N HIS A 218 14.41 -2.96 -14.12
CA HIS A 218 15.70 -2.29 -14.00
C HIS A 218 16.51 -2.87 -12.85
N VAL A 219 15.88 -3.08 -11.69
CA VAL A 219 16.51 -3.69 -10.52
C VAL A 219 17.07 -5.07 -10.84
N LEU A 220 16.31 -5.93 -11.51
CA LEU A 220 16.78 -7.26 -11.92
C LEU A 220 17.95 -7.18 -12.89
N ASN A 221 17.86 -6.34 -13.92
CA ASN A 221 18.91 -6.18 -14.92
C ASN A 221 20.21 -5.65 -14.31
N ASP A 222 20.12 -4.65 -13.44
CA ASP A 222 21.29 -4.00 -12.87
C ASP A 222 21.97 -4.83 -11.78
N LEU A 223 21.23 -5.64 -11.03
CA LEU A 223 21.82 -6.49 -10.00
C LEU A 223 22.34 -7.80 -10.56
N PHE A 224 21.59 -8.49 -11.41
CA PHE A 224 21.84 -9.90 -11.71
C PHE A 224 22.14 -10.19 -13.18
N ILE A 225 21.71 -9.33 -14.12
CA ILE A 225 21.74 -9.67 -15.54
C ILE A 225 22.63 -8.70 -16.29
N ARG A 226 23.64 -9.24 -17.01
CA ARG A 226 24.53 -8.42 -17.85
C ARG A 226 23.89 -8.00 -19.18
N ARG A 227 22.89 -8.76 -19.65
CA ARG A 227 22.15 -8.47 -20.89
C ARG A 227 20.66 -8.36 -20.55
N PRO A 228 19.99 -7.22 -20.85
CA PRO A 228 18.59 -7.04 -20.52
C PRO A 228 17.71 -8.14 -21.12
N LEU A 229 16.81 -8.72 -20.31
CA LEU A 229 15.87 -9.75 -20.76
C LEU A 229 14.93 -9.22 -21.85
N PHE A 230 14.52 -7.96 -21.73
CA PHE A 230 13.64 -7.28 -22.67
C PHE A 230 14.41 -6.16 -23.40
N ALA A 231 15.47 -6.54 -24.13
CA ALA A 231 16.38 -5.59 -24.77
C ALA A 231 15.78 -4.87 -25.99
N THR A 232 14.72 -5.40 -26.57
CA THR A 232 14.08 -4.85 -27.78
C THR A 232 12.70 -4.29 -27.49
N PRO A 233 12.22 -3.27 -28.24
CA PRO A 233 10.87 -2.77 -28.08
C PRO A 233 9.79 -3.87 -28.22
N ARG A 234 10.03 -4.84 -29.10
CA ARG A 234 9.10 -5.98 -29.29
C ARG A 234 9.06 -6.88 -28.06
N SER A 235 10.21 -7.19 -27.44
CA SER A 235 10.23 -7.99 -26.21
C SER A 235 9.60 -7.25 -25.02
N GLN A 236 9.78 -5.94 -24.94
CA GLN A 236 9.10 -5.10 -23.94
C GLN A 236 7.57 -5.13 -24.09
N GLN A 237 7.08 -5.04 -25.33
CA GLN A 237 5.64 -5.16 -25.62
C GLN A 237 5.09 -6.54 -25.24
N ILE A 238 5.85 -7.60 -25.47
CA ILE A 238 5.48 -8.96 -25.05
C ILE A 238 5.40 -9.03 -23.50
N GLY A 239 6.39 -8.49 -22.78
CA GLY A 239 6.37 -8.42 -21.33
C GLY A 239 5.14 -7.68 -20.79
N MET A 240 4.84 -6.49 -21.35
CA MET A 240 3.62 -5.75 -21.02
C MET A 240 2.35 -6.56 -21.32
N GLY A 241 2.31 -7.28 -22.45
CA GLY A 241 1.18 -8.15 -22.81
C GLY A 241 0.93 -9.23 -21.75
N PHE A 242 1.97 -9.88 -21.24
CA PHE A 242 1.85 -10.84 -20.13
C PHE A 242 1.34 -10.19 -18.85
N LEU A 243 1.81 -8.99 -18.52
CA LEU A 243 1.36 -8.24 -17.34
C LEU A 243 -0.15 -7.91 -17.44
N TYR A 244 -0.58 -7.41 -18.62
CA TYR A 244 -2.00 -7.14 -18.87
C TYR A 244 -2.85 -8.42 -18.83
N LEU A 245 -2.37 -9.52 -19.39
CA LEU A 245 -3.07 -10.80 -19.33
C LEU A 245 -3.20 -11.29 -17.89
N ALA A 246 -2.13 -11.21 -17.08
CA ALA A 246 -2.16 -11.57 -15.68
C ALA A 246 -3.13 -10.69 -14.86
N ALA A 247 -3.18 -9.38 -15.17
CA ALA A 247 -4.14 -8.47 -14.56
C ALA A 247 -5.58 -8.79 -14.96
N PHE A 248 -5.82 -9.05 -16.25
CA PHE A 248 -7.13 -9.36 -16.79
C PHE A 248 -7.70 -10.70 -16.30
N THR A 249 -6.84 -11.71 -16.13
CA THR A 249 -7.23 -13.04 -15.62
C THR A 249 -7.43 -13.08 -14.11
N GLY A 250 -7.03 -12.02 -13.38
CA GLY A 250 -7.05 -11.97 -11.92
C GLY A 250 -5.84 -12.59 -11.23
N VAL A 251 -4.99 -13.32 -11.96
CA VAL A 251 -3.78 -13.95 -11.41
C VAL A 251 -2.88 -12.93 -10.70
N LEU A 252 -2.73 -11.75 -11.29
CA LEU A 252 -1.94 -10.67 -10.68
C LEU A 252 -2.53 -10.24 -9.34
N SER A 253 -3.84 -10.07 -9.27
CA SER A 253 -4.54 -9.69 -8.02
C SER A 253 -4.40 -10.76 -6.94
N ASP A 254 -4.49 -12.04 -7.31
CA ASP A 254 -4.37 -13.15 -6.37
C ASP A 254 -2.95 -13.25 -5.80
N VAL A 255 -1.94 -13.10 -6.66
CA VAL A 255 -0.53 -13.10 -6.24
C VAL A 255 -0.24 -11.90 -5.33
N LEU A 256 -0.59 -10.68 -5.76
CA LEU A 256 -0.39 -9.48 -4.95
C LEU A 256 -1.15 -9.56 -3.62
N GLY A 257 -2.39 -10.06 -3.63
CA GLY A 257 -3.20 -10.26 -2.45
C GLY A 257 -2.57 -11.27 -1.48
N THR A 258 -2.08 -12.39 -1.98
CA THR A 258 -1.41 -13.42 -1.16
C THR A 258 -0.15 -12.88 -0.50
N VAL A 259 0.73 -12.22 -1.26
CA VAL A 259 1.97 -11.62 -0.73
C VAL A 259 1.65 -10.51 0.27
N TYR A 260 0.67 -9.65 -0.04
CA TYR A 260 0.19 -8.63 0.88
C TYR A 260 -0.25 -9.23 2.22
N GLN A 261 -1.11 -10.24 2.20
CA GLN A 261 -1.60 -10.91 3.41
C GLN A 261 -0.48 -11.52 4.25
N TRP A 262 0.51 -12.09 3.59
CA TRP A 262 1.67 -12.70 4.25
C TRP A 262 2.52 -11.65 4.99
N ILE A 263 2.84 -10.55 4.33
CA ILE A 263 3.64 -9.46 4.90
C ILE A 263 2.88 -8.78 6.05
N VAL A 264 1.61 -8.46 5.86
CA VAL A 264 0.79 -7.79 6.88
C VAL A 264 0.58 -8.72 8.09
N GLY A 265 0.37 -10.02 7.86
CA GLY A 265 0.26 -11.01 8.93
C GLY A 265 1.56 -11.11 9.75
N GLY A 266 2.71 -11.13 9.09
CA GLY A 266 4.02 -11.11 9.76
C GLY A 266 4.28 -9.82 10.52
N ALA A 267 4.00 -8.67 9.93
CA ALA A 267 4.13 -7.37 10.57
C ALA A 267 3.23 -7.24 11.82
N GLY A 268 1.98 -7.71 11.74
CA GLY A 268 1.07 -7.75 12.88
C GLY A 268 1.57 -8.65 14.02
N GLY A 269 2.10 -9.81 13.67
CA GLY A 269 2.72 -10.71 14.67
C GLY A 269 3.91 -10.09 15.38
N LEU A 270 4.81 -9.43 14.63
CA LEU A 270 5.94 -8.69 15.21
C LEU A 270 5.48 -7.57 16.13
N MET A 271 4.46 -6.81 15.73
CA MET A 271 3.91 -5.73 16.56
C MET A 271 3.33 -6.28 17.86
N THR A 272 2.62 -7.40 17.81
CA THR A 272 2.11 -8.09 18.99
C THR A 272 3.23 -8.47 19.95
N LEU A 273 4.34 -9.02 19.43
CA LEU A 273 5.50 -9.38 20.25
C LEU A 273 6.16 -8.14 20.90
N LEU A 274 6.29 -7.05 20.15
CA LEU A 274 6.85 -5.78 20.65
C LEU A 274 6.00 -5.21 21.79
N VAL A 275 4.69 -5.16 21.60
CA VAL A 275 3.76 -4.61 22.59
C VAL A 275 3.79 -5.43 23.89
N ARG A 276 3.87 -6.77 23.80
CA ARG A 276 4.07 -7.65 24.96
C ARG A 276 5.40 -7.40 25.64
N ALA A 277 6.48 -7.32 24.87
CA ALA A 277 7.83 -7.10 25.43
C ALA A 277 7.96 -5.77 26.16
N LEU A 278 7.21 -4.76 25.74
CA LEU A 278 7.15 -3.44 26.38
C LEU A 278 6.20 -3.39 27.60
N GLY A 279 5.48 -4.46 27.90
CA GLY A 279 4.53 -4.51 29.02
C GLY A 279 3.36 -3.53 28.86
N LEU A 280 3.01 -3.17 27.61
CA LEU A 280 1.93 -2.23 27.31
C LEU A 280 0.55 -2.89 27.42
N PHE A 281 0.51 -4.23 27.52
CA PHE A 281 -0.68 -5.06 27.76
C PHE A 281 -0.31 -6.37 28.42
#